data_56ac6a63ca47d25aa5ac8b37913ab567
#
_entry.id   56ac6a63ca47d25aa5ac8b37913ab567
#
_cell.length_a   1.000
_cell.length_b   1.000
_cell.length_c   1.000
_cell.angle_alpha   90.00
_cell.angle_beta   90.00
_cell.angle_gamma   90.00
#
_symmetry.space_group_name_H-M   'P 1'
#
loop_
_entity.id
_entity.type
_entity.pdbx_description
1 polymer ?
#
loop_
_entity_poly.entity_id
_entity_poly.type
_entity_poly.pdbx_seq_one_letter_code
_entity_poly.pdbx_strand_id
1 'polypeptide(L)'
;LDRSAAIESTRGFVEVEINSLAAAFESTKRKEKKRKDFMPVSMYGMAILRRQKYPSVGMGVVATVEKLEEHGAYVSIDSFNGVRGYLPINEIASGWVKNIHDYVREGRKLPLKVIMVDPSKGQVVLSLKKISAGEQEKTYSDWSKEKRVEAVVMVAASSLGKSKDDAYREVIWPLEDKYGDAYTALTLALKEGDSVLKEAGLSDNWIAALYPLIEKHVRTESVSISFKVSLFYEGKGGIEKVKAAFSALVQWAKEKGTEIRVSYLSAPNYLVKLEGSNYKELEAVAQEMNQFLNDHAKKTGGSVSIERLKS
;
A
#
# COMPACT_ATOMS: atom_id res chain seq x y z
N LEU A 1 11.82 39.48 -36.58
CA LEU A 1 11.95 39.96 -35.20
C LEU A 1 10.99 39.16 -34.31
N ASP A 2 11.31 38.37 -33.60
CA ASP A 2 12.12 37.79 -32.57
C ASP A 2 11.47 36.52 -32.05
N ARG A 3 11.67 35.39 -32.77
CA ARG A 3 11.23 34.08 -32.31
C ARG A 3 12.13 33.53 -31.19
N SER A 4 13.33 34.08 -31.01
CA SER A 4 14.32 33.63 -30.04
C SER A 4 13.97 34.05 -28.61
N ALA A 5 13.51 35.28 -28.41
CA ALA A 5 13.14 35.81 -27.08
C ALA A 5 11.88 35.15 -26.48
N ALA A 6 10.94 34.76 -27.36
CA ALA A 6 9.74 34.00 -26.91
C ALA A 6 10.05 32.58 -26.44
N ILE A 7 11.08 31.95 -27.03
CA ILE A 7 11.52 30.57 -26.65
C ILE A 7 12.32 30.61 -25.34
N GLU A 8 13.14 31.63 -25.10
CA GLU A 8 13.86 31.75 -23.81
C GLU A 8 12.95 32.13 -22.65
N SER A 9 11.96 33.02 -22.86
CA SER A 9 10.95 33.30 -21.81
C SER A 9 10.11 32.08 -21.45
N THR A 10 9.78 31.24 -22.41
CA THR A 10 9.02 30.03 -22.15
C THR A 10 9.87 28.93 -21.46
N ARG A 11 11.19 28.89 -21.77
CA ARG A 11 12.11 27.96 -21.10
C ARG A 11 12.34 28.31 -19.64
N GLY A 12 12.51 29.57 -19.29
CA GLY A 12 12.68 30.04 -17.91
C GLY A 12 11.44 29.79 -17.04
N PHE A 13 10.24 29.92 -17.58
CA PHE A 13 8.99 29.68 -16.85
C PHE A 13 8.72 28.18 -16.64
N VAL A 14 9.07 27.34 -17.62
CA VAL A 14 8.96 25.87 -17.52
C VAL A 14 9.99 25.33 -16.54
N GLU A 15 11.22 25.86 -16.48
CA GLU A 15 12.24 25.45 -15.51
C GLU A 15 11.86 25.82 -14.05
N VAL A 16 11.22 26.95 -13.82
CA VAL A 16 10.77 27.36 -12.47
C VAL A 16 9.61 26.49 -11.98
N GLU A 17 8.66 26.10 -12.84
CA GLU A 17 7.58 25.18 -12.47
C GLU A 17 8.04 23.73 -12.35
N ILE A 18 8.97 23.28 -13.18
CA ILE A 18 9.59 21.95 -13.05
C ILE A 18 10.39 21.86 -11.74
N ASN A 19 11.12 22.92 -11.37
CA ASN A 19 11.83 22.96 -10.10
C ASN A 19 10.88 23.03 -8.88
N SER A 20 9.75 23.71 -8.99
CA SER A 20 8.69 23.72 -7.98
C SER A 20 7.99 22.35 -7.85
N LEU A 21 7.72 21.67 -8.97
CA LEU A 21 7.18 20.30 -9.00
C LEU A 21 8.22 19.26 -8.57
N ALA A 22 9.49 19.44 -8.91
CA ALA A 22 10.58 18.60 -8.43
C ALA A 22 10.79 18.80 -6.92
N ALA A 23 10.70 20.03 -6.40
CA ALA A 23 10.75 20.32 -4.96
C ALA A 23 9.53 19.74 -4.23
N ALA A 24 8.33 19.77 -4.83
CA ALA A 24 7.14 19.10 -4.29
C ALA A 24 7.27 17.58 -4.32
N PHE A 25 7.84 17.00 -5.37
CA PHE A 25 8.14 15.57 -5.50
C PHE A 25 9.23 15.12 -4.52
N GLU A 26 10.30 15.92 -4.38
CA GLU A 26 11.35 15.73 -3.35
C GLU A 26 10.80 15.89 -1.93
N SER A 27 9.89 16.85 -1.69
CA SER A 27 9.22 17.01 -0.41
C SER A 27 8.29 15.86 -0.09
N THR A 28 7.65 15.26 -1.10
CA THR A 28 6.81 14.07 -0.96
C THR A 28 7.66 12.83 -0.69
N LYS A 29 8.77 12.63 -1.40
CA LYS A 29 9.78 11.60 -1.10
C LYS A 29 10.41 11.78 0.30
N ARG A 30 10.68 13.03 0.69
CA ARG A 30 11.18 13.37 2.03
C ARG A 30 10.16 13.14 3.13
N LYS A 31 8.85 13.37 2.83
CA LYS A 31 7.74 13.01 3.72
C LYS A 31 7.52 11.51 3.80
N GLU A 32 7.68 10.77 2.71
CA GLU A 32 7.68 9.30 2.72
C GLU A 32 8.89 8.72 3.43
N LYS A 33 10.08 9.31 3.26
CA LYS A 33 11.30 8.93 4.00
C LYS A 33 11.14 9.25 5.49
N LYS A 34 10.66 10.46 5.86
CA LYS A 34 10.35 10.81 7.25
C LYS A 34 9.21 9.98 7.86
N ARG A 35 8.29 9.42 7.04
CA ARG A 35 7.27 8.47 7.52
C ARG A 35 7.84 7.10 7.83
N LYS A 36 8.89 6.66 7.11
CA LYS A 36 9.66 5.45 7.45
C LYS A 36 10.50 5.65 8.73
N ASP A 37 10.99 6.87 8.97
CA ASP A 37 11.83 7.20 10.11
C ASP A 37 11.05 7.40 11.44
N PHE A 38 9.70 7.44 11.41
CA PHE A 38 8.90 7.66 12.63
C PHE A 38 8.51 6.36 13.37
N MET A 39 8.73 5.20 12.78
CA MET A 39 8.62 3.93 13.51
C MET A 39 10.01 3.46 13.92
N PRO A 40 10.27 3.19 15.21
CA PRO A 40 11.55 2.67 15.63
C PRO A 40 11.83 1.37 14.88
N VAL A 41 13.01 1.29 14.26
CA VAL A 41 13.49 0.16 13.43
C VAL A 41 13.38 -1.18 14.17
N SER A 42 13.38 -1.17 15.51
CA SER A 42 13.18 -2.35 16.36
C SER A 42 11.79 -2.99 16.26
N MET A 43 10.76 -2.23 15.83
CA MET A 43 9.39 -2.77 15.70
C MET A 43 9.17 -3.60 14.42
N TYR A 44 9.97 -3.39 13.37
CA TYR A 44 9.84 -4.15 12.12
C TYR A 44 10.38 -5.59 12.21
N GLY A 45 11.17 -5.91 13.25
CA GLY A 45 11.80 -7.21 13.42
C GLY A 45 11.00 -8.24 14.24
N MET A 46 9.90 -7.84 14.89
CA MET A 46 9.13 -8.77 15.72
C MET A 46 8.12 -9.56 14.89
N ALA A 47 8.10 -10.88 15.07
CA ALA A 47 7.10 -11.76 14.46
C ALA A 47 5.70 -11.46 15.00
N ILE A 48 4.67 -11.70 14.16
CA ILE A 48 3.26 -11.63 14.54
C ILE A 48 2.96 -12.75 15.53
N LEU A 49 2.30 -12.43 16.65
CA LEU A 49 1.88 -13.43 17.62
C LEU A 49 0.61 -14.14 17.14
N ARG A 50 0.60 -15.47 17.30
CA ARG A 50 -0.55 -16.30 17.01
C ARG A 50 -0.91 -17.13 18.26
N ARG A 51 -2.19 -17.43 18.43
CA ARG A 51 -2.67 -18.30 19.51
C ARG A 51 -2.12 -19.72 19.37
N GLN A 52 -1.99 -20.20 18.15
CA GLN A 52 -1.38 -21.49 17.84
C GLN A 52 0.14 -21.37 17.80
N LYS A 53 0.85 -22.40 18.25
CA LYS A 53 2.30 -22.44 18.26
C LYS A 53 2.91 -22.60 16.87
N TYR A 54 2.28 -23.38 15.99
CA TYR A 54 2.77 -23.70 14.65
C TYR A 54 1.74 -23.39 13.57
N PRO A 55 2.17 -23.02 12.35
CA PRO A 55 1.26 -22.84 11.21
C PRO A 55 0.70 -24.18 10.73
N SER A 56 -0.42 -24.14 10.01
CA SER A 56 -1.01 -25.33 9.39
C SER A 56 -0.35 -25.66 8.06
N VAL A 57 -0.31 -26.97 7.70
CA VAL A 57 0.14 -27.41 6.37
C VAL A 57 -0.76 -26.82 5.28
N GLY A 58 -0.16 -26.34 4.20
CA GLY A 58 -0.84 -25.65 3.09
C GLY A 58 -0.98 -24.15 3.27
N MET A 59 -0.71 -23.61 4.45
CA MET A 59 -0.78 -22.17 4.74
C MET A 59 0.34 -21.40 4.03
N GLY A 60 0.02 -20.23 3.47
CA GLY A 60 1.01 -19.25 3.03
C GLY A 60 1.53 -18.46 4.23
N VAL A 61 2.83 -18.29 4.35
CA VAL A 61 3.50 -17.56 5.44
C VAL A 61 4.58 -16.66 4.89
N VAL A 62 4.85 -15.55 5.55
CA VAL A 62 6.03 -14.71 5.25
C VAL A 62 7.14 -15.06 6.23
N ALA A 63 8.32 -15.35 5.69
CA ALA A 63 9.47 -15.71 6.48
C ALA A 63 10.71 -14.93 6.06
N THR A 64 11.57 -14.61 7.02
CA THR A 64 12.89 -13.99 6.81
C THR A 64 13.95 -15.07 6.75
N VAL A 65 14.79 -15.03 5.72
CA VAL A 65 15.94 -15.95 5.59
C VAL A 65 16.99 -15.56 6.63
N GLU A 66 17.29 -16.50 7.54
CA GLU A 66 18.31 -16.29 8.59
C GLU A 66 19.70 -16.73 8.13
N LYS A 67 19.77 -17.92 7.51
CA LYS A 67 21.04 -18.53 7.12
C LYS A 67 20.88 -19.38 5.87
N LEU A 68 21.82 -19.28 4.94
CA LEU A 68 21.90 -20.16 3.77
C LEU A 68 22.88 -21.29 4.05
N GLU A 69 22.51 -22.51 3.61
CA GLU A 69 23.36 -23.69 3.64
C GLU A 69 23.34 -24.38 2.28
N GLU A 70 24.25 -25.34 2.05
CA GLU A 70 24.41 -26.04 0.77
C GLU A 70 23.12 -26.73 0.30
N HIS A 71 22.33 -27.25 1.25
CA HIS A 71 21.14 -28.04 0.95
C HIS A 71 19.82 -27.31 1.19
N GLY A 72 19.85 -26.02 1.57
CA GLY A 72 18.66 -25.24 1.83
C GLY A 72 18.91 -23.97 2.64
N ALA A 73 17.85 -23.40 3.20
CA ALA A 73 17.91 -22.20 4.01
C ALA A 73 17.13 -22.38 5.32
N TYR A 74 17.68 -21.88 6.41
CA TYR A 74 16.94 -21.67 7.64
C TYR A 74 16.25 -20.32 7.58
N VAL A 75 14.99 -20.28 8.00
CA VAL A 75 14.16 -19.09 7.97
C VAL A 75 13.42 -18.93 9.30
N SER A 76 13.13 -17.68 9.66
CA SER A 76 12.23 -17.31 10.74
C SER A 76 10.86 -16.93 10.16
N ILE A 77 9.79 -17.55 10.61
CA ILE A 77 8.43 -17.30 10.09
C ILE A 77 7.86 -16.04 10.78
N ASP A 78 8.00 -14.90 10.13
CA ASP A 78 7.59 -13.60 10.66
C ASP A 78 6.08 -13.47 10.88
N SER A 79 5.29 -14.14 10.05
CA SER A 79 3.83 -14.14 10.15
C SER A 79 3.30 -15.12 11.19
N PHE A 80 4.19 -15.84 11.91
CA PHE A 80 3.78 -16.89 12.83
C PHE A 80 4.77 -17.13 13.98
N ASN A 81 4.67 -16.34 15.03
CA ASN A 81 5.45 -16.44 16.27
C ASN A 81 7.00 -16.45 16.13
N GLY A 82 7.54 -16.15 14.95
CA GLY A 82 8.96 -16.29 14.68
C GLY A 82 9.47 -17.75 14.73
N VAL A 83 8.60 -18.71 14.48
CA VAL A 83 8.95 -20.13 14.47
C VAL A 83 10.01 -20.39 13.41
N ARG A 84 11.03 -21.16 13.77
CA ARG A 84 12.04 -21.60 12.81
C ARG A 84 11.48 -22.56 11.79
N GLY A 85 11.79 -22.28 10.52
CA GLY A 85 11.45 -23.13 9.39
C GLY A 85 12.70 -23.49 8.59
N TYR A 86 12.56 -24.51 7.73
CA TYR A 86 13.58 -24.91 6.79
C TYR A 86 13.02 -24.92 5.38
N LEU A 87 13.74 -24.32 4.44
CA LEU A 87 13.44 -24.30 3.02
C LEU A 87 14.47 -25.16 2.29
N PRO A 88 14.15 -26.43 1.94
CA PRO A 88 15.06 -27.31 1.21
C PRO A 88 15.37 -26.76 -0.21
N ILE A 89 16.57 -27.01 -0.72
CA ILE A 89 16.99 -26.56 -2.06
C ILE A 89 16.06 -27.07 -3.18
N ASN A 90 15.54 -28.30 -3.04
CA ASN A 90 14.60 -28.90 -4.00
C ASN A 90 13.18 -28.32 -3.92
N GLU A 91 12.88 -27.49 -2.92
CA GLU A 91 11.62 -26.77 -2.75
C GLU A 91 11.72 -25.28 -3.15
N ILE A 92 12.86 -24.83 -3.65
CA ILE A 92 13.07 -23.45 -4.11
C ILE A 92 12.52 -23.24 -5.52
N ALA A 93 12.87 -24.11 -6.46
CA ALA A 93 12.44 -24.02 -7.86
C ALA A 93 12.10 -25.39 -8.46
N SER A 94 11.34 -25.41 -9.55
CA SER A 94 10.94 -26.66 -10.21
C SER A 94 12.08 -27.30 -11.02
N GLY A 95 13.13 -26.53 -11.37
CA GLY A 95 14.32 -27.01 -12.06
C GLY A 95 15.50 -27.28 -11.13
N TRP A 96 16.63 -27.70 -11.72
CA TRP A 96 17.86 -27.89 -10.96
C TRP A 96 18.43 -26.54 -10.50
N VAL A 97 18.56 -26.37 -9.20
CA VAL A 97 19.15 -25.19 -8.57
C VAL A 97 20.64 -25.37 -8.45
N LYS A 98 21.41 -24.72 -9.30
CA LYS A 98 22.89 -24.79 -9.28
C LYS A 98 23.46 -23.99 -8.11
N ASN A 99 22.88 -22.84 -7.81
CA ASN A 99 23.32 -21.96 -6.74
C ASN A 99 22.08 -21.39 -6.01
N ILE A 100 21.97 -21.67 -4.71
CA ILE A 100 20.87 -21.18 -3.89
C ILE A 100 20.83 -19.64 -3.79
N HIS A 101 21.99 -19.00 -3.87
CA HIS A 101 22.12 -17.54 -3.77
C HIS A 101 21.45 -16.77 -4.93
N ASP A 102 21.17 -17.44 -6.07
CA ASP A 102 20.47 -16.83 -7.21
C ASP A 102 18.97 -16.63 -6.92
N TYR A 103 18.42 -17.40 -6.01
CA TYR A 103 16.99 -17.41 -5.66
C TYR A 103 16.71 -16.78 -4.30
N VAL A 104 17.60 -17.01 -3.34
CA VAL A 104 17.38 -16.66 -1.94
C VAL A 104 18.60 -15.95 -1.38
N ARG A 105 18.38 -14.91 -0.57
CA ARG A 105 19.44 -14.14 0.10
C ARG A 105 19.13 -13.98 1.57
N GLU A 106 20.13 -14.02 2.42
CA GLU A 106 20.00 -13.76 3.86
C GLU A 106 19.39 -12.37 4.12
N GLY A 107 18.54 -12.27 5.13
CA GLY A 107 17.79 -11.07 5.47
C GLY A 107 16.58 -10.77 4.55
N ARG A 108 16.40 -11.52 3.44
CA ARG A 108 15.27 -11.32 2.55
C ARG A 108 14.00 -11.95 3.13
N LYS A 109 12.88 -11.24 3.02
CA LYS A 109 11.55 -11.74 3.33
C LYS A 109 10.93 -12.41 2.11
N LEU A 110 10.43 -13.62 2.30
CA LEU A 110 9.84 -14.43 1.23
C LEU A 110 8.47 -14.95 1.66
N PRO A 111 7.45 -14.84 0.80
CA PRO A 111 6.22 -15.61 0.95
C PRO A 111 6.49 -17.06 0.55
N LEU A 112 6.18 -17.97 1.46
CA LEU A 112 6.45 -19.41 1.34
C LEU A 112 5.20 -20.22 1.71
N LYS A 113 5.06 -21.43 1.18
CA LYS A 113 3.99 -22.37 1.54
C LYS A 113 4.48 -23.39 2.53
N VAL A 114 3.73 -23.61 3.60
CA VAL A 114 4.02 -24.66 4.60
C VAL A 114 3.69 -26.03 3.98
N ILE A 115 4.66 -26.91 3.90
CA ILE A 115 4.47 -28.25 3.31
C ILE A 115 4.52 -29.38 4.32
N MET A 116 5.15 -29.15 5.47
CA MET A 116 5.20 -30.11 6.57
C MET A 116 5.38 -29.37 7.90
N VAL A 117 4.71 -29.89 8.92
CA VAL A 117 4.87 -29.42 10.31
C VAL A 117 5.03 -30.64 11.21
N ASP A 118 6.10 -30.68 11.98
CA ASP A 118 6.33 -31.68 13.02
C ASP A 118 6.45 -30.98 14.38
N PRO A 119 5.34 -30.89 15.14
CA PRO A 119 5.33 -30.20 16.42
C PRO A 119 6.23 -30.86 17.47
N SER A 120 6.45 -32.20 17.37
CA SER A 120 7.27 -32.95 18.32
C SER A 120 8.74 -32.62 18.21
N LYS A 121 9.22 -32.32 16.99
CA LYS A 121 10.58 -31.90 16.69
C LYS A 121 10.73 -30.39 16.56
N GLY A 122 9.61 -29.64 16.60
CA GLY A 122 9.61 -28.20 16.36
C GLY A 122 10.03 -27.82 14.93
N GLN A 123 9.79 -28.71 13.96
CA GLN A 123 10.22 -28.52 12.57
C GLN A 123 9.06 -28.07 11.68
N VAL A 124 9.30 -27.02 10.89
CA VAL A 124 8.40 -26.56 9.83
C VAL A 124 9.18 -26.54 8.52
N VAL A 125 8.69 -27.26 7.51
CA VAL A 125 9.30 -27.31 6.18
C VAL A 125 8.45 -26.45 5.23
N LEU A 126 9.13 -25.63 4.45
CA LEU A 126 8.54 -24.60 3.60
C LEU A 126 8.90 -24.85 2.13
N SER A 127 8.11 -24.29 1.22
CA SER A 127 8.32 -24.37 -0.21
C SER A 127 8.08 -23.02 -0.88
N LEU A 128 9.01 -22.62 -1.73
CA LEU A 128 8.85 -21.47 -2.62
C LEU A 128 8.22 -21.87 -3.95
N LYS A 129 8.48 -23.08 -4.45
CA LYS A 129 7.94 -23.55 -5.73
C LYS A 129 6.46 -23.94 -5.70
N LYS A 130 5.91 -24.28 -4.51
CA LYS A 130 4.51 -24.70 -4.34
C LYS A 130 3.55 -23.56 -4.05
N ILE A 131 4.04 -22.32 -3.98
CA ILE A 131 3.21 -21.13 -3.83
C ILE A 131 3.13 -20.39 -5.17
N SER A 132 1.93 -20.20 -5.71
CA SER A 132 1.73 -19.47 -6.96
C SER A 132 2.01 -17.97 -6.80
N ALA A 133 2.26 -17.25 -7.90
CA ALA A 133 2.53 -15.81 -7.85
C ALA A 133 1.39 -15.01 -7.19
N GLY A 134 0.12 -15.34 -7.49
CA GLY A 134 -1.03 -14.72 -6.85
C GLY A 134 -1.14 -15.02 -5.35
N GLU A 135 -0.82 -16.27 -4.94
CA GLU A 135 -0.76 -16.63 -3.51
C GLU A 135 0.39 -15.90 -2.79
N GLN A 136 1.54 -15.72 -3.46
CA GLN A 136 2.67 -14.95 -2.90
C GLN A 136 2.27 -13.50 -2.63
N GLU A 137 1.66 -12.86 -3.62
CA GLU A 137 1.20 -11.45 -3.51
C GLU A 137 0.16 -11.32 -2.39
N LYS A 138 -0.85 -12.19 -2.38
CA LYS A 138 -1.86 -12.21 -1.32
C LYS A 138 -1.24 -12.41 0.06
N THR A 139 -0.40 -13.43 0.24
CA THR A 139 0.26 -13.73 1.52
C THR A 139 1.09 -12.55 2.03
N TYR A 140 1.82 -11.88 1.13
CA TYR A 140 2.62 -10.72 1.50
C TYR A 140 1.76 -9.50 1.83
N SER A 141 0.68 -9.28 1.07
CA SER A 141 -0.29 -8.20 1.32
C SER A 141 -0.96 -8.36 2.68
N ASP A 142 -1.50 -9.55 2.96
CA ASP A 142 -2.17 -9.86 4.23
C ASP A 142 -1.21 -9.67 5.42
N TRP A 143 0.00 -10.21 5.34
CA TRP A 143 1.04 -9.98 6.34
C TRP A 143 1.38 -8.50 6.52
N SER A 144 1.46 -7.73 5.44
CA SER A 144 1.74 -6.29 5.49
C SER A 144 0.63 -5.52 6.20
N LYS A 145 -0.65 -5.91 6.01
CA LYS A 145 -1.80 -5.36 6.73
C LYS A 145 -1.72 -5.66 8.22
N GLU A 146 -1.47 -6.92 8.57
CA GLU A 146 -1.31 -7.35 9.96
C GLU A 146 -0.16 -6.60 10.66
N LYS A 147 0.98 -6.43 9.98
CA LYS A 147 2.11 -5.66 10.53
C LYS A 147 1.78 -4.19 10.73
N ARG A 148 0.94 -3.61 9.88
CA ARG A 148 0.47 -2.23 10.05
C ARG A 148 -0.44 -2.09 11.26
N VAL A 149 -1.36 -3.03 11.45
CA VAL A 149 -2.21 -3.10 12.66
C VAL A 149 -1.34 -3.24 13.90
N GLU A 150 -0.44 -4.23 13.93
CA GLU A 150 0.48 -4.46 15.04
C GLU A 150 1.23 -3.17 15.40
N ALA A 151 1.78 -2.47 14.41
CA ALA A 151 2.52 -1.24 14.63
C ALA A 151 1.66 -0.14 15.29
N VAL A 152 0.42 0.05 14.84
CA VAL A 152 -0.50 1.03 15.42
C VAL A 152 -0.88 0.65 16.84
N VAL A 153 -1.23 -0.61 17.07
CA VAL A 153 -1.63 -1.12 18.39
C VAL A 153 -0.45 -1.07 19.38
N MET A 154 0.79 -1.35 18.93
CA MET A 154 1.98 -1.28 19.77
C MET A 154 2.31 0.15 20.21
N VAL A 155 2.05 1.17 19.37
CA VAL A 155 2.20 2.58 19.77
C VAL A 155 1.19 2.91 20.87
N ALA A 156 -0.07 2.49 20.73
CA ALA A 156 -1.08 2.65 21.77
C ALA A 156 -0.70 1.91 23.05
N ALA A 157 -0.25 0.65 22.96
CA ALA A 157 0.22 -0.17 24.08
C ALA A 157 1.33 0.53 24.86
N SER A 158 2.32 1.08 24.13
CA SER A 158 3.44 1.80 24.75
C SER A 158 2.97 3.02 25.54
N SER A 159 1.98 3.78 25.05
CA SER A 159 1.41 4.93 25.76
C SER A 159 0.65 4.53 27.03
N LEU A 160 0.10 3.31 27.06
CA LEU A 160 -0.63 2.74 28.21
C LEU A 160 0.27 1.92 29.15
N GLY A 161 1.56 1.76 28.85
CA GLY A 161 2.49 0.92 29.62
C GLY A 161 2.17 -0.58 29.54
N LYS A 162 1.51 -1.00 28.45
CA LYS A 162 1.11 -2.39 28.20
C LYS A 162 2.17 -3.16 27.41
N SER A 163 2.27 -4.46 27.67
CA SER A 163 3.14 -5.37 26.93
C SER A 163 2.59 -5.73 25.56
N LYS A 164 3.44 -6.37 24.72
CA LYS A 164 3.01 -6.92 23.44
C LYS A 164 1.91 -7.99 23.62
N ASP A 165 2.06 -8.86 24.60
CA ASP A 165 1.08 -9.92 24.88
C ASP A 165 -0.28 -9.34 25.30
N ASP A 166 -0.28 -8.27 26.11
CA ASP A 166 -1.50 -7.56 26.50
C ASP A 166 -2.15 -6.90 25.28
N ALA A 167 -1.37 -6.28 24.39
CA ALA A 167 -1.87 -5.66 23.16
C ALA A 167 -2.57 -6.68 22.26
N TYR A 168 -2.02 -7.89 22.12
CA TYR A 168 -2.67 -8.95 21.35
C TYR A 168 -3.92 -9.47 22.04
N ARG A 169 -3.88 -9.71 23.36
CA ARG A 169 -4.99 -10.26 24.13
C ARG A 169 -6.15 -9.29 24.28
N GLU A 170 -5.85 -8.01 24.53
CA GLU A 170 -6.85 -7.00 24.83
C GLU A 170 -7.36 -6.26 23.58
N VAL A 171 -6.63 -6.30 22.45
CA VAL A 171 -6.99 -5.56 21.24
C VAL A 171 -7.06 -6.44 20.00
N ILE A 172 -5.93 -7.05 19.57
CA ILE A 172 -5.84 -7.68 18.24
C ILE A 172 -6.77 -8.89 18.17
N TRP A 173 -6.67 -9.80 19.12
CA TRP A 173 -7.50 -11.03 19.12
C TRP A 173 -9.00 -10.77 19.28
N PRO A 174 -9.50 -9.86 20.14
CA PRO A 174 -10.92 -9.51 20.17
C PRO A 174 -11.43 -8.93 18.84
N LEU A 175 -10.62 -8.11 18.14
CA LEU A 175 -10.97 -7.60 16.82
C LEU A 175 -11.03 -8.71 15.77
N GLU A 176 -10.05 -9.64 15.78
CA GLU A 176 -10.03 -10.81 14.89
C GLU A 176 -11.25 -11.73 15.15
N ASP A 177 -11.59 -11.99 16.40
CA ASP A 177 -12.72 -12.86 16.77
C ASP A 177 -14.05 -12.32 16.26
N LYS A 178 -14.24 -11.01 16.30
CA LYS A 178 -15.51 -10.39 15.90
C LYS A 178 -15.61 -10.06 14.41
N TYR A 179 -14.52 -9.60 13.79
CA TYR A 179 -14.54 -9.08 12.42
C TYR A 179 -13.73 -9.92 11.42
N GLY A 180 -13.14 -11.04 11.87
CA GLY A 180 -12.33 -11.95 11.05
C GLY A 180 -10.87 -11.54 10.93
N ASP A 181 -10.58 -10.24 10.82
CA ASP A 181 -9.23 -9.69 10.87
C ASP A 181 -9.23 -8.28 11.49
N ALA A 182 -8.15 -7.94 12.19
CA ALA A 182 -8.03 -6.69 12.90
C ALA A 182 -7.88 -5.47 11.96
N TYR A 183 -7.35 -5.64 10.73
CA TYR A 183 -7.22 -4.55 9.77
C TYR A 183 -8.59 -4.09 9.27
N THR A 184 -9.47 -5.03 8.94
CA THR A 184 -10.87 -4.77 8.57
C THR A 184 -11.61 -4.05 9.71
N ALA A 185 -11.45 -4.51 10.96
CA ALA A 185 -12.03 -3.87 12.12
C ALA A 185 -11.58 -2.40 12.29
N LEU A 186 -10.26 -2.13 12.19
CA LEU A 186 -9.74 -0.76 12.27
C LEU A 186 -10.21 0.12 11.10
N THR A 187 -10.34 -0.45 9.90
CA THR A 187 -10.85 0.26 8.74
C THR A 187 -12.34 0.59 8.89
N LEU A 188 -13.11 -0.33 9.48
CA LEU A 188 -14.52 -0.12 9.80
C LEU A 188 -14.68 0.98 10.87
N ALA A 189 -13.84 0.99 11.89
CA ALA A 189 -13.83 2.03 12.92
C ALA A 189 -13.56 3.43 12.36
N LEU A 190 -12.81 3.56 11.26
CA LEU A 190 -12.64 4.84 10.55
C LEU A 190 -13.93 5.33 9.87
N LYS A 191 -14.81 4.42 9.47
CA LYS A 191 -16.05 4.75 8.75
C LYS A 191 -17.22 4.97 9.70
N GLU A 192 -17.34 4.15 10.71
CA GLU A 192 -18.50 4.05 11.59
C GLU A 192 -18.24 4.62 13.01
N GLY A 193 -16.98 5.03 13.27
CA GLY A 193 -16.62 5.58 14.57
C GLY A 193 -16.10 4.55 15.56
N ASP A 194 -15.93 5.00 16.81
CA ASP A 194 -15.38 4.20 17.92
C ASP A 194 -16.32 3.09 18.42
N SER A 195 -17.61 3.12 18.04
CA SER A 195 -18.60 2.09 18.35
C SER A 195 -18.14 0.68 17.97
N VAL A 196 -17.47 0.54 16.82
CA VAL A 196 -16.90 -0.72 16.33
C VAL A 196 -15.91 -1.33 17.34
N LEU A 197 -15.06 -0.49 17.93
CA LEU A 197 -14.07 -0.92 18.93
C LEU A 197 -14.74 -1.29 20.27
N LYS A 198 -15.75 -0.54 20.69
CA LYS A 198 -16.55 -0.84 21.89
C LYS A 198 -17.28 -2.16 21.75
N GLU A 199 -17.87 -2.39 20.60
CA GLU A 199 -18.55 -3.63 20.29
C GLU A 199 -17.63 -4.86 20.27
N ALA A 200 -16.34 -4.69 19.94
CA ALA A 200 -15.35 -5.74 20.06
C ALA A 200 -14.89 -6.00 21.50
N GLY A 201 -15.40 -5.21 22.47
CA GLY A 201 -15.08 -5.36 23.89
C GLY A 201 -13.79 -4.66 24.33
N LEU A 202 -13.27 -3.72 23.55
CA LEU A 202 -12.12 -2.93 23.96
C LEU A 202 -12.50 -1.95 25.08
N SER A 203 -11.60 -1.77 26.05
CA SER A 203 -11.80 -0.79 27.12
C SER A 203 -11.65 0.64 26.63
N ASP A 204 -12.31 1.60 27.31
CA ASP A 204 -12.26 3.03 26.94
C ASP A 204 -10.85 3.58 26.91
N ASN A 205 -9.94 3.10 27.76
CA ASN A 205 -8.53 3.50 27.74
C ASN A 205 -7.84 3.09 26.44
N TRP A 206 -8.10 1.87 25.96
CA TRP A 206 -7.58 1.42 24.68
C TRP A 206 -8.17 2.21 23.51
N ILE A 207 -9.47 2.48 23.54
CA ILE A 207 -10.14 3.24 22.47
C ILE A 207 -9.58 4.65 22.41
N ALA A 208 -9.43 5.34 23.54
CA ALA A 208 -8.89 6.69 23.59
C ALA A 208 -7.44 6.78 23.09
N ALA A 209 -6.61 5.76 23.36
CA ALA A 209 -5.24 5.71 22.87
C ALA A 209 -5.14 5.31 21.38
N LEU A 210 -6.02 4.40 20.92
CA LEU A 210 -5.94 3.79 19.61
C LEU A 210 -6.60 4.62 18.50
N TYR A 211 -7.79 5.21 18.79
CA TYR A 211 -8.60 5.89 17.77
C TYR A 211 -7.87 7.03 17.04
N PRO A 212 -7.15 7.94 17.70
CA PRO A 212 -6.37 8.97 17.02
C PRO A 212 -5.22 8.41 16.14
N LEU A 213 -4.69 7.24 16.53
CA LEU A 213 -3.63 6.58 15.76
C LEU A 213 -4.20 5.89 14.53
N ILE A 214 -5.42 5.34 14.62
CA ILE A 214 -6.13 4.74 13.47
C ILE A 214 -6.36 5.82 12.41
N GLU A 215 -6.93 6.96 12.77
CA GLU A 215 -7.17 8.08 11.84
C GLU A 215 -5.89 8.54 11.13
N LYS A 216 -4.78 8.50 11.83
CA LYS A 216 -3.50 8.98 11.30
C LYS A 216 -2.76 7.93 10.45
N HIS A 217 -2.85 6.65 10.77
CA HIS A 217 -1.97 5.59 10.25
C HIS A 217 -2.68 4.47 9.50
N VAL A 218 -3.96 4.23 9.79
CA VAL A 218 -4.76 3.26 9.03
C VAL A 218 -5.40 3.99 7.85
N ARG A 219 -4.91 3.72 6.66
CA ARG A 219 -5.57 4.20 5.44
C ARG A 219 -6.62 3.18 5.04
N THR A 220 -7.80 3.64 4.71
CA THR A 220 -8.74 2.86 3.89
C THR A 220 -7.99 2.42 2.63
N GLU A 221 -8.05 1.15 2.27
CA GLU A 221 -7.53 0.71 0.97
C GLU A 221 -8.27 1.50 -0.11
N SER A 222 -7.57 2.42 -0.72
CA SER A 222 -8.09 3.13 -1.88
C SER A 222 -7.76 2.31 -3.11
N VAL A 223 -8.77 1.89 -3.81
CA VAL A 223 -8.64 1.40 -5.18
C VAL A 223 -8.33 2.58 -6.08
N SER A 224 -7.50 2.40 -7.06
CA SER A 224 -7.20 3.48 -8.00
C SER A 224 -7.35 3.04 -9.44
N ILE A 225 -7.87 3.95 -10.26
CA ILE A 225 -7.94 3.79 -11.72
C ILE A 225 -7.13 4.92 -12.34
N SER A 226 -6.28 4.59 -13.30
CA SER A 226 -5.41 5.56 -13.97
C SER A 226 -5.82 5.75 -15.42
N PHE A 227 -5.84 7.00 -15.87
CA PHE A 227 -6.13 7.37 -17.25
C PHE A 227 -5.00 8.24 -17.80
N LYS A 228 -4.67 8.00 -19.06
CA LYS A 228 -3.90 8.94 -19.86
C LYS A 228 -4.89 9.87 -20.55
N VAL A 229 -4.83 11.14 -20.19
CA VAL A 229 -5.68 12.20 -20.75
C VAL A 229 -4.81 13.07 -21.64
N SER A 230 -5.11 13.10 -22.93
CA SER A 230 -4.49 14.03 -23.88
C SER A 230 -5.43 15.22 -24.05
N LEU A 231 -5.01 16.39 -23.57
CA LEU A 231 -5.82 17.62 -23.60
C LEU A 231 -5.04 18.71 -24.32
N PHE A 232 -5.63 19.23 -25.40
CA PHE A 232 -5.00 20.21 -26.28
C PHE A 232 -5.95 21.37 -26.60
N TYR A 233 -5.41 22.60 -26.61
CA TYR A 233 -6.11 23.81 -27.03
C TYR A 233 -5.27 24.53 -28.07
N GLU A 234 -5.90 24.93 -29.18
CA GLU A 234 -5.24 25.70 -30.23
C GLU A 234 -5.13 27.20 -29.83
N GLY A 235 -4.04 27.84 -30.26
CA GLY A 235 -3.83 29.26 -30.13
C GLY A 235 -3.12 29.71 -28.85
N LYS A 236 -3.11 31.07 -28.66
CA LYS A 236 -2.49 31.65 -27.47
C LYS A 236 -3.27 31.33 -26.19
N GLY A 237 -2.56 31.06 -25.10
CA GLY A 237 -3.18 30.74 -23.80
C GLY A 237 -3.64 29.29 -23.65
N GLY A 238 -3.15 28.37 -24.47
CA GLY A 238 -3.53 26.93 -24.38
C GLY A 238 -3.17 26.31 -23.04
N ILE A 239 -2.03 26.67 -22.45
CA ILE A 239 -1.58 26.14 -21.13
C ILE A 239 -2.50 26.61 -20.01
N GLU A 240 -2.92 27.87 -20.00
CA GLU A 240 -3.85 28.41 -19.02
C GLU A 240 -5.21 27.74 -19.09
N LYS A 241 -5.70 27.44 -20.30
CA LYS A 241 -6.94 26.69 -20.52
C LYS A 241 -6.82 25.24 -20.02
N VAL A 242 -5.69 24.58 -20.24
CA VAL A 242 -5.43 23.24 -19.71
C VAL A 242 -5.42 23.26 -18.17
N LYS A 243 -4.73 24.23 -17.55
CA LYS A 243 -4.72 24.40 -16.09
C LYS A 243 -6.13 24.63 -15.55
N ALA A 244 -6.92 25.49 -16.18
CA ALA A 244 -8.30 25.75 -15.79
C ALA A 244 -9.18 24.50 -15.88
N ALA A 245 -9.04 23.71 -16.95
CA ALA A 245 -9.78 22.48 -17.14
C ALA A 245 -9.48 21.43 -16.03
N PHE A 246 -8.21 21.21 -15.70
CA PHE A 246 -7.83 20.29 -14.63
C PHE A 246 -8.16 20.82 -13.23
N SER A 247 -8.09 22.15 -13.00
CA SER A 247 -8.56 22.76 -11.74
C SER A 247 -10.06 22.56 -11.54
N ALA A 248 -10.85 22.76 -12.60
CA ALA A 248 -12.29 22.49 -12.59
C ALA A 248 -12.60 21.00 -12.36
N LEU A 249 -11.81 20.10 -12.97
CA LEU A 249 -11.93 18.66 -12.75
C LEU A 249 -11.67 18.25 -11.29
N VAL A 250 -10.62 18.79 -10.68
CA VAL A 250 -10.29 18.53 -9.27
C VAL A 250 -11.38 19.04 -8.32
N GLN A 251 -11.94 20.21 -8.62
CA GLN A 251 -13.04 20.75 -7.82
C GLN A 251 -14.31 19.90 -7.97
N TRP A 252 -14.68 19.54 -9.20
CA TRP A 252 -15.79 18.65 -9.48
C TRP A 252 -15.65 17.29 -8.74
N ALA A 253 -14.45 16.73 -8.71
CA ALA A 253 -14.20 15.46 -8.03
C ALA A 253 -14.35 15.57 -6.49
N LYS A 254 -13.92 16.69 -5.90
CA LYS A 254 -14.12 16.95 -4.46
C LYS A 254 -15.61 16.99 -4.09
N GLU A 255 -16.45 17.58 -4.94
CA GLU A 255 -17.91 17.62 -4.74
C GLU A 255 -18.53 16.23 -4.78
N LYS A 256 -17.92 15.28 -5.53
CA LYS A 256 -18.31 13.87 -5.61
C LYS A 256 -17.68 12.99 -4.51
N GLY A 257 -16.85 13.56 -3.63
CA GLY A 257 -16.15 12.80 -2.58
C GLY A 257 -15.04 11.88 -3.08
N THR A 258 -14.54 12.11 -4.31
CA THR A 258 -13.48 11.32 -4.95
C THR A 258 -12.19 12.11 -5.02
N GLU A 259 -11.05 11.48 -4.65
CA GLU A 259 -9.74 12.11 -4.80
C GLU A 259 -9.21 11.90 -6.22
N ILE A 260 -8.92 12.99 -6.91
CA ILE A 260 -8.27 13.00 -8.23
C ILE A 260 -6.88 13.61 -8.13
N ARG A 261 -5.89 12.92 -8.70
CA ARG A 261 -4.53 13.42 -8.88
C ARG A 261 -4.22 13.54 -10.36
N VAL A 262 -3.77 14.74 -10.76
CA VAL A 262 -3.33 15.01 -12.12
C VAL A 262 -1.82 15.19 -12.11
N SER A 263 -1.11 14.44 -12.97
CA SER A 263 0.33 14.52 -13.14
C SER A 263 0.68 14.73 -14.61
N TYR A 264 1.68 15.55 -14.87
CA TYR A 264 2.19 15.78 -16.23
C TYR A 264 3.03 14.57 -16.70
N LEU A 265 2.78 14.11 -17.91
CA LEU A 265 3.60 13.07 -18.57
C LEU A 265 4.47 13.70 -19.67
N SER A 266 3.84 14.25 -20.70
CA SER A 266 4.46 14.94 -21.83
C SER A 266 3.35 15.67 -22.57
N ALA A 267 3.54 16.93 -22.97
CA ALA A 267 2.50 17.64 -23.70
C ALA A 267 2.12 16.89 -25.00
N PRO A 268 0.83 16.68 -25.29
CA PRO A 268 -0.38 17.11 -24.55
C PRO A 268 -0.92 16.09 -23.52
N ASN A 269 -0.10 15.13 -23.05
CA ASN A 269 -0.52 13.97 -22.25
C ASN A 269 -0.34 14.22 -20.75
N TYR A 270 -1.36 13.86 -19.97
CA TYR A 270 -1.44 13.95 -18.52
C TYR A 270 -1.88 12.61 -17.95
N LEU A 271 -1.38 12.25 -16.77
CA LEU A 271 -1.85 11.11 -16.00
C LEU A 271 -2.90 11.60 -15.01
N VAL A 272 -4.11 11.09 -15.13
CA VAL A 272 -5.19 11.33 -14.17
C VAL A 272 -5.44 10.05 -13.39
N LYS A 273 -5.23 10.11 -12.07
CA LYS A 273 -5.43 8.99 -11.15
C LYS A 273 -6.62 9.29 -10.26
N LEU A 274 -7.63 8.43 -10.33
CA LEU A 274 -8.79 8.41 -9.43
C LEU A 274 -8.49 7.51 -8.26
N GLU A 275 -8.73 7.95 -7.03
CA GLU A 275 -8.59 7.14 -5.82
C GLU A 275 -9.92 7.15 -5.05
N GLY A 276 -10.38 5.97 -4.63
CA GLY A 276 -11.64 5.81 -3.89
C GLY A 276 -11.69 4.48 -3.14
N SER A 277 -12.77 4.27 -2.39
CA SER A 277 -12.93 3.11 -1.52
C SER A 277 -13.43 1.85 -2.23
N ASN A 278 -14.08 1.99 -3.40
CA ASN A 278 -14.74 0.89 -4.11
C ASN A 278 -14.52 1.03 -5.62
N TYR A 279 -14.10 -0.08 -6.25
CA TYR A 279 -13.82 -0.12 -7.68
C TYR A 279 -15.07 0.21 -8.53
N LYS A 280 -16.26 -0.27 -8.12
CA LYS A 280 -17.52 -0.03 -8.84
C LYS A 280 -17.92 1.45 -8.81
N GLU A 281 -17.74 2.12 -7.67
CA GLU A 281 -18.00 3.55 -7.54
C GLU A 281 -17.01 4.36 -8.39
N LEU A 282 -15.72 3.98 -8.38
CA LEU A 282 -14.71 4.63 -9.21
C LEU A 282 -14.97 4.48 -10.71
N GLU A 283 -15.49 3.35 -11.15
CA GLU A 283 -15.90 3.16 -12.56
C GLU A 283 -17.03 4.12 -12.96
N ALA A 284 -18.02 4.32 -12.10
CA ALA A 284 -19.08 5.28 -12.34
C ALA A 284 -18.53 6.72 -12.40
N VAL A 285 -17.68 7.08 -11.44
CA VAL A 285 -16.99 8.40 -11.42
C VAL A 285 -16.10 8.58 -12.66
N ALA A 286 -15.42 7.53 -13.11
CA ALA A 286 -14.59 7.58 -14.32
C ALA A 286 -15.41 7.87 -15.58
N GLN A 287 -16.61 7.29 -15.71
CA GLN A 287 -17.53 7.60 -16.82
C GLN A 287 -18.02 9.05 -16.77
N GLU A 288 -18.38 9.54 -15.58
CA GLU A 288 -18.78 10.94 -15.40
C GLU A 288 -17.61 11.91 -15.66
N MET A 289 -16.39 11.55 -15.25
CA MET A 289 -15.17 12.30 -15.55
C MET A 289 -14.94 12.44 -17.06
N ASN A 290 -15.14 11.33 -17.80
CA ASN A 290 -15.01 11.34 -19.26
C ASN A 290 -16.00 12.30 -19.90
N GLN A 291 -17.25 12.32 -19.44
CA GLN A 291 -18.27 13.25 -19.89
C GLN A 291 -17.89 14.70 -19.57
N PHE A 292 -17.49 14.95 -18.30
CA PHE A 292 -17.09 16.28 -17.83
C PHE A 292 -15.97 16.88 -18.69
N LEU A 293 -14.89 16.11 -18.92
CA LEU A 293 -13.76 16.58 -19.71
C LEU A 293 -14.13 16.84 -21.18
N ASN A 294 -14.95 15.97 -21.79
CA ASN A 294 -15.43 16.16 -23.14
C ASN A 294 -16.30 17.44 -23.29
N ASP A 295 -17.21 17.65 -22.36
CA ASP A 295 -18.09 18.83 -22.37
C ASP A 295 -17.33 20.12 -22.10
N HIS A 296 -16.35 20.07 -21.17
CA HIS A 296 -15.48 21.20 -20.89
C HIS A 296 -14.61 21.56 -22.10
N ALA A 297 -14.01 20.58 -22.75
CA ALA A 297 -13.19 20.76 -23.94
C ALA A 297 -14.01 21.35 -25.09
N LYS A 298 -15.22 20.85 -25.35
CA LYS A 298 -16.14 21.39 -26.36
C LYS A 298 -16.51 22.85 -26.09
N LYS A 299 -16.84 23.19 -24.84
CA LYS A 299 -17.22 24.57 -24.46
C LYS A 299 -16.07 25.56 -24.58
N THR A 300 -14.84 25.10 -24.36
CA THR A 300 -13.64 25.98 -24.33
C THR A 300 -12.81 25.92 -25.61
N GLY A 301 -13.27 25.15 -26.64
CA GLY A 301 -12.61 25.05 -27.95
C GLY A 301 -11.34 24.20 -27.92
N GLY A 302 -11.30 23.18 -27.06
CA GLY A 302 -10.21 22.20 -26.97
C GLY A 302 -10.57 20.84 -27.52
N SER A 303 -9.58 19.97 -27.64
CA SER A 303 -9.73 18.55 -27.96
C SER A 303 -9.25 17.70 -26.80
N VAL A 304 -9.96 16.62 -26.45
CA VAL A 304 -9.62 15.70 -25.39
C VAL A 304 -9.71 14.25 -25.91
N SER A 305 -8.72 13.44 -25.51
CA SER A 305 -8.71 12.00 -25.70
C SER A 305 -8.34 11.35 -24.38
N ILE A 306 -9.09 10.31 -23.99
CA ILE A 306 -8.96 9.64 -22.69
C ILE A 306 -8.76 8.16 -22.92
N GLU A 307 -7.63 7.64 -22.44
CA GLU A 307 -7.23 6.23 -22.55
C GLU A 307 -7.06 5.65 -21.14
N ARG A 308 -7.71 4.52 -20.86
CA ARG A 308 -7.50 3.82 -19.58
C ARG A 308 -6.18 3.08 -19.61
N LEU A 309 -5.37 3.29 -18.58
CA LEU A 309 -4.15 2.52 -18.36
C LEU A 309 -4.48 1.23 -17.58
N LYS A 310 -4.01 0.10 -18.09
CA LYS A 310 -4.07 -1.16 -17.33
C LYS A 310 -3.14 -1.03 -16.13
N SER A 311 -3.66 -1.27 -14.93
CA SER A 311 -2.89 -1.35 -13.68
C SER A 311 -2.11 -2.66 -13.61
#